data_6a88ae3d5453c71aa60cb1ce6100f99c
#
_entry.id   6a88ae3d5453c71aa60cb1ce6100f99c
#
_cell.length_a   1.000
_cell.length_b   1.000
_cell.length_c   1.000
_cell.angle_alpha   90.00
_cell.angle_beta   90.00
_cell.angle_gamma   90.00
#
_symmetry.space_group_name_H-M   'P 1'
#
loop_
_entity.id
_entity.type
_entity.pdbx_description
1 polymer ?
#
loop_
_entity_poly.entity_id
_entity_poly.type
_entity_poly.pdbx_seq_one_letter_code
_entity_poly.pdbx_strand_id
1 'polypeptide(L)'
;MRLRWLHGRVPVPEVVAFEDPVLVLADVGAPSLEAAAPADVGAPSLEAAAPADVGAPSLEAAAPADVGAVLGRTLRMLHELPITECPFDGRLPAVLEHAGANIRDGLVDPDDFDSDHFGLTPEVVYERLLATRPRVEDLVVAHGDYTSSNVLVPASGEPIIIDVPALGVADRYRDLAIAHRDLSEDHGPAAWEGFLSAYALVDRIDEERMHYYRLLDELL
;
A
#
# COMPACT_ATOMS: atom_id res chain seq x y z
N MET A 1 10.94 -10.97 9.97
CA MET A 1 12.10 -10.10 10.31
C MET A 1 11.80 -8.63 10.11
N ARG A 2 11.07 -8.21 9.06
CA ARG A 2 10.78 -6.79 8.72
C ARG A 2 10.00 -6.05 9.81
N LEU A 3 8.91 -6.61 10.34
CA LEU A 3 8.16 -6.01 11.45
C LEU A 3 9.03 -5.74 12.69
N ARG A 4 9.94 -6.66 13.04
CA ARG A 4 10.86 -6.44 14.16
C ARG A 4 11.82 -5.27 13.90
N TRP A 5 12.23 -5.08 12.65
CA TRP A 5 13.06 -3.95 12.28
C TRP A 5 12.31 -2.62 12.35
N LEU A 6 11.02 -2.62 11.95
CA LEU A 6 10.15 -1.43 12.03
C LEU A 6 9.76 -1.06 13.46
N HIS A 7 9.71 -2.04 14.36
CA HIS A 7 9.28 -1.81 15.74
C HIS A 7 10.13 -0.72 16.42
N GLY A 8 9.46 0.30 16.97
CA GLY A 8 10.08 1.49 17.55
C GLY A 8 10.58 2.54 16.54
N ARG A 9 10.37 2.33 15.24
CA ARG A 9 10.64 3.31 14.17
C ARG A 9 9.37 3.92 13.60
N VAL A 10 8.39 3.07 13.32
CA VAL A 10 7.03 3.45 12.93
C VAL A 10 6.03 2.56 13.65
N PRO A 11 4.76 2.99 13.77
CA PRO A 11 3.72 2.16 14.38
C PRO A 11 3.50 0.88 13.57
N VAL A 12 3.78 -0.26 14.18
CA VAL A 12 3.53 -1.61 13.66
C VAL A 12 3.08 -2.53 14.79
N PRO A 13 2.35 -3.64 14.52
CA PRO A 13 2.00 -4.60 15.55
C PRO A 13 3.25 -5.20 16.22
N GLU A 14 3.15 -5.48 17.49
CA GLU A 14 4.19 -6.21 18.23
C GLU A 14 4.27 -7.66 17.73
N VAL A 15 5.47 -8.13 17.46
CA VAL A 15 5.72 -9.54 17.14
C VAL A 15 5.81 -10.34 18.44
N VAL A 16 4.75 -11.06 18.77
CA VAL A 16 4.66 -11.89 19.99
C VAL A 16 5.52 -13.14 19.84
N ALA A 17 5.41 -13.84 18.71
CA ALA A 17 6.20 -15.03 18.42
C ALA A 17 6.44 -15.19 16.90
N PHE A 18 7.49 -15.91 16.58
CA PHE A 18 7.77 -16.36 15.21
C PHE A 18 8.38 -17.76 15.26
N GLU A 19 7.64 -18.72 14.71
CA GLU A 19 8.10 -20.09 14.48
C GLU A 19 7.80 -20.43 13.02
N ASP A 20 8.83 -20.53 12.21
CA ASP A 20 8.72 -20.67 10.75
C ASP A 20 7.78 -21.83 10.35
N PRO A 21 6.71 -21.61 9.58
CA PRO A 21 6.33 -20.36 8.87
C PRO A 21 5.33 -19.45 9.63
N VAL A 22 5.07 -19.69 10.91
CA VAL A 22 4.01 -19.01 11.70
C VAL A 22 4.52 -17.74 12.35
N LEU A 23 3.87 -16.61 12.03
CA LEU A 23 4.06 -15.31 12.66
C LEU A 23 2.86 -14.99 13.56
N VAL A 24 3.10 -14.74 14.84
CA VAL A 24 2.07 -14.32 15.81
C VAL A 24 2.30 -12.84 16.15
N LEU A 25 1.28 -12.03 15.89
CA LEU A 25 1.26 -10.62 16.19
C LEU A 25 0.32 -10.34 17.36
N ALA A 26 0.59 -9.27 18.10
CA ALA A 26 -0.38 -8.75 19.06
C ALA A 26 -1.60 -8.25 18.29
N ASP A 27 -2.80 -8.58 18.81
CA ASP A 27 -4.05 -8.06 18.26
C ASP A 27 -4.12 -6.54 18.51
N VAL A 28 -4.23 -5.79 17.44
CA VAL A 28 -4.35 -4.33 17.48
C VAL A 28 -5.78 -3.89 17.83
N GLY A 29 -6.78 -4.75 17.59
CA GLY A 29 -8.20 -4.47 17.84
C GLY A 29 -8.73 -3.29 17.00
N ALA A 30 -8.22 -3.10 15.79
CA ALA A 30 -8.56 -1.98 14.92
C ALA A 30 -8.93 -2.45 13.51
N PRO A 31 -9.92 -1.80 12.85
CA PRO A 31 -10.20 -2.06 11.45
C PRO A 31 -9.08 -1.53 10.56
N SER A 32 -8.99 -2.02 9.33
CA SER A 32 -8.21 -1.38 8.28
C SER A 32 -8.83 -0.04 7.90
N LEU A 33 -8.03 0.83 7.28
CA LEU A 33 -8.50 2.13 6.80
C LEU A 33 -9.55 1.97 5.70
N GLU A 34 -9.40 0.96 4.84
CA GLU A 34 -10.40 0.54 3.86
C GLU A 34 -11.74 0.22 4.52
N ALA A 35 -11.75 -0.62 5.57
CA ALA A 35 -12.97 -1.01 6.29
C ALA A 35 -13.59 0.13 7.12
N ALA A 36 -12.81 1.16 7.47
CA ALA A 36 -13.26 2.34 8.19
C ALA A 36 -13.85 3.43 7.27
N ALA A 37 -13.59 3.35 5.95
CA ALA A 37 -14.15 4.26 4.97
C ALA A 37 -15.62 3.96 4.70
N PRO A 38 -16.47 4.96 4.33
CA PRO A 38 -17.84 4.69 3.92
C PRO A 38 -17.81 3.83 2.65
N ALA A 39 -18.54 2.71 2.66
CA ALA A 39 -18.84 2.00 1.43
C ALA A 39 -19.50 2.97 0.44
N ASP A 40 -19.04 2.99 -0.80
CA ASP A 40 -19.58 3.84 -1.85
C ASP A 40 -21.09 3.67 -1.94
N VAL A 41 -21.86 4.73 -1.60
CA VAL A 41 -23.31 4.68 -1.50
C VAL A 41 -23.87 4.84 -2.90
N GLY A 42 -23.92 3.76 -3.65
CA GLY A 42 -24.82 3.65 -4.78
C GLY A 42 -26.26 3.78 -4.31
N ALA A 43 -26.86 4.95 -4.58
CA ALA A 43 -28.29 5.29 -4.51
C ALA A 43 -29.08 5.06 -3.19
N PRO A 44 -29.89 6.01 -2.75
CA PRO A 44 -30.59 5.95 -1.49
C PRO A 44 -31.75 4.97 -1.52
N SER A 45 -31.71 3.93 -0.69
CA SER A 45 -32.91 3.21 -0.28
C SER A 45 -33.38 3.78 1.05
N LEU A 46 -34.50 4.46 1.01
CA LEU A 46 -35.30 4.79 2.17
C LEU A 46 -35.75 3.49 2.85
N GLU A 47 -35.34 3.23 4.10
CA GLU A 47 -36.33 2.86 5.16
C GLU A 47 -35.66 2.51 6.51
N ALA A 48 -36.35 3.03 7.52
CA ALA A 48 -36.47 2.56 8.90
C ALA A 48 -35.37 2.87 9.91
N ALA A 49 -35.70 3.90 10.68
CA ALA A 49 -35.15 4.17 12.01
C ALA A 49 -35.49 3.06 13.03
N ALA A 50 -34.56 2.63 13.85
CA ALA A 50 -34.78 2.01 15.15
C ALA A 50 -33.63 2.42 16.13
N PRO A 51 -33.91 2.37 17.48
CA PRO A 51 -33.43 3.41 18.39
C PRO A 51 -32.02 3.16 18.94
N ALA A 52 -31.46 4.29 19.41
CA ALA A 52 -30.14 4.41 20.07
C ALA A 52 -29.98 3.44 21.26
N ASP A 53 -28.83 2.78 21.31
CA ASP A 53 -28.22 2.35 22.54
C ASP A 53 -26.79 2.91 22.66
N VAL A 54 -26.44 3.28 23.88
CA VAL A 54 -25.35 4.20 24.23
C VAL A 54 -24.05 3.42 24.38
N GLY A 55 -22.99 3.81 23.68
CA GLY A 55 -21.67 3.50 24.18
C GLY A 55 -20.66 2.91 23.17
N ALA A 56 -20.18 3.70 22.30
CA ALA A 56 -18.81 3.83 21.80
C ALA A 56 -18.82 4.98 20.79
N PRO A 57 -17.79 5.82 20.64
CA PRO A 57 -17.78 6.76 19.54
C PRO A 57 -17.73 5.94 18.26
N SER A 58 -18.87 5.91 17.54
CA SER A 58 -18.88 5.46 16.15
C SER A 58 -17.85 6.33 15.41
N LEU A 59 -16.82 5.70 14.85
CA LEU A 59 -16.09 6.35 13.77
C LEU A 59 -17.14 6.69 12.73
N GLU A 60 -17.58 7.96 12.67
CA GLU A 60 -18.27 8.47 11.51
C GLU A 60 -17.35 8.16 10.33
N ALA A 61 -17.90 7.51 9.32
CA ALA A 61 -17.17 7.10 8.15
C ALA A 61 -16.30 8.26 7.65
N ALA A 62 -14.98 8.05 7.64
CA ALA A 62 -14.03 9.09 7.29
C ALA A 62 -14.30 9.57 5.86
N ALA A 63 -14.25 10.88 5.62
CA ALA A 63 -14.39 11.40 4.26
C ALA A 63 -13.24 10.87 3.38
N PRO A 64 -13.44 10.63 2.07
CA PRO A 64 -12.39 10.12 1.17
C PRO A 64 -11.07 10.89 1.25
N ALA A 65 -11.13 12.22 1.33
CA ALA A 65 -9.94 13.06 1.51
C ALA A 65 -9.18 12.77 2.81
N ASP A 66 -9.89 12.38 3.88
CA ASP A 66 -9.28 12.03 5.16
C ASP A 66 -8.58 10.68 5.09
N VAL A 67 -9.14 9.71 4.36
CA VAL A 67 -8.50 8.41 4.06
C VAL A 67 -7.17 8.63 3.37
N GLY A 68 -7.18 9.40 2.28
CA GLY A 68 -5.97 9.75 1.55
C GLY A 68 -4.95 10.48 2.43
N ALA A 69 -5.41 11.43 3.25
CA ALA A 69 -4.51 12.16 4.14
C ALA A 69 -3.87 11.27 5.23
N VAL A 70 -4.59 10.29 5.75
CA VAL A 70 -4.02 9.29 6.69
C VAL A 70 -2.96 8.46 5.99
N LEU A 71 -3.27 7.88 4.82
CA LEU A 71 -2.31 7.10 4.04
C LEU A 71 -1.07 7.94 3.69
N GLY A 72 -1.25 9.16 3.19
CA GLY A 72 -0.13 10.02 2.81
C GLY A 72 0.82 10.32 3.96
N ARG A 73 0.29 10.67 5.14
CA ARG A 73 1.12 10.91 6.34
C ARG A 73 1.85 9.63 6.79
N THR A 74 1.14 8.51 6.79
CA THR A 74 1.70 7.22 7.23
C THR A 74 2.81 6.74 6.32
N LEU A 75 2.62 6.84 4.99
CA LEU A 75 3.67 6.51 4.03
C LEU A 75 4.88 7.44 4.16
N ARG A 76 4.64 8.74 4.35
CA ARG A 76 5.72 9.69 4.57
C ARG A 76 6.60 9.31 5.75
N MET A 77 6.01 8.92 6.90
CA MET A 77 6.78 8.47 8.06
C MET A 77 7.68 7.29 7.73
N LEU A 78 7.20 6.33 6.93
CA LEU A 78 7.97 5.17 6.49
C LEU A 78 9.12 5.58 5.56
N HIS A 79 8.83 6.43 4.57
CA HIS A 79 9.78 6.89 3.56
C HIS A 79 10.87 7.84 4.12
N GLU A 80 10.62 8.48 5.27
CA GLU A 80 11.60 9.31 5.98
C GLU A 80 12.60 8.50 6.81
N LEU A 81 12.41 7.17 6.93
CA LEU A 81 13.39 6.33 7.61
C LEU A 81 14.74 6.29 6.87
N PRO A 82 15.87 6.26 7.60
CA PRO A 82 17.18 6.24 6.96
C PRO A 82 17.39 4.95 6.16
N ILE A 83 17.54 5.05 4.85
CA ILE A 83 17.76 3.90 3.96
C ILE A 83 19.04 3.12 4.31
N THR A 84 20.04 3.79 4.91
CA THR A 84 21.31 3.17 5.33
C THR A 84 21.15 2.19 6.49
N GLU A 85 20.06 2.27 7.23
CA GLU A 85 19.75 1.36 8.33
C GLU A 85 18.84 0.20 7.91
N CYS A 86 18.22 0.27 6.72
CA CYS A 86 17.33 -0.77 6.24
C CYS A 86 18.14 -1.91 5.60
N PRO A 87 18.08 -3.14 6.15
CA PRO A 87 18.88 -4.25 5.65
C PRO A 87 18.21 -5.01 4.48
N PHE A 88 17.03 -4.57 4.04
CA PHE A 88 16.23 -5.26 3.02
C PHE A 88 16.38 -4.55 1.68
N ASP A 89 16.70 -5.32 0.64
CA ASP A 89 16.83 -4.81 -0.73
C ASP A 89 15.53 -5.00 -1.51
N GLY A 90 14.91 -3.89 -1.90
CA GLY A 90 13.73 -3.81 -2.75
C GLY A 90 14.01 -3.05 -4.06
N ARG A 91 15.28 -2.82 -4.41
CA ARG A 91 15.67 -2.10 -5.63
C ARG A 91 15.28 -2.89 -6.87
N LEU A 92 15.11 -2.19 -7.97
CA LEU A 92 14.69 -2.78 -9.25
C LEU A 92 15.45 -4.04 -9.68
N PRO A 93 16.78 -4.16 -9.53
CA PRO A 93 17.46 -5.41 -9.90
C PRO A 93 16.92 -6.63 -9.15
N ALA A 94 16.74 -6.50 -7.82
CA ALA A 94 16.25 -7.59 -6.99
C ALA A 94 14.77 -7.93 -7.26
N VAL A 95 13.95 -6.90 -7.43
CA VAL A 95 12.51 -7.08 -7.69
C VAL A 95 12.26 -7.66 -9.09
N LEU A 96 12.99 -7.22 -10.10
CA LEU A 96 12.89 -7.80 -11.45
C LEU A 96 13.37 -9.25 -11.49
N GLU A 97 14.39 -9.61 -10.72
CA GLU A 97 14.80 -11.02 -10.56
C GLU A 97 13.68 -11.85 -9.95
N HIS A 98 13.00 -11.33 -8.92
CA HIS A 98 11.85 -11.97 -8.28
C HIS A 98 10.67 -12.11 -9.26
N ALA A 99 10.29 -11.04 -9.96
CA ALA A 99 9.25 -11.08 -10.99
C ALA A 99 9.55 -12.13 -12.07
N GLY A 100 10.80 -12.19 -12.54
CA GLY A 100 11.23 -13.22 -13.49
C GLY A 100 11.19 -14.64 -12.91
N ALA A 101 11.38 -14.81 -11.60
CA ALA A 101 11.18 -16.09 -10.92
C ALA A 101 9.70 -16.47 -10.87
N ASN A 102 8.82 -15.55 -10.47
CA ASN A 102 7.37 -15.76 -10.44
C ASN A 102 6.83 -16.24 -11.79
N ILE A 103 7.28 -15.61 -12.90
CA ILE A 103 6.90 -16.03 -14.25
C ILE A 103 7.36 -17.47 -14.53
N ARG A 104 8.64 -17.78 -14.27
CA ARG A 104 9.18 -19.13 -14.52
C ARG A 104 8.47 -20.21 -13.72
N ASP A 105 8.05 -19.87 -12.51
CA ASP A 105 7.40 -20.79 -11.59
C ASP A 105 5.87 -20.86 -11.80
N GLY A 106 5.32 -20.06 -12.74
CA GLY A 106 3.89 -20.03 -13.09
C GLY A 106 3.02 -19.46 -11.95
N LEU A 107 3.57 -18.52 -11.18
CA LEU A 107 2.89 -17.90 -10.04
C LEU A 107 2.11 -16.63 -10.43
N VAL A 108 2.29 -16.13 -11.67
CA VAL A 108 1.60 -14.94 -12.18
C VAL A 108 0.36 -15.38 -12.94
N ASP A 109 -0.82 -14.93 -12.49
CA ASP A 109 -2.08 -15.16 -13.18
C ASP A 109 -2.41 -13.95 -14.06
N PRO A 110 -2.39 -14.05 -15.41
CA PRO A 110 -2.72 -12.92 -16.28
C PRO A 110 -4.20 -12.53 -16.25
N ASP A 111 -5.08 -13.35 -15.69
CA ASP A 111 -6.50 -13.02 -15.53
C ASP A 111 -6.72 -12.04 -14.37
N ASP A 112 -5.75 -11.91 -13.44
CA ASP A 112 -5.76 -10.95 -12.33
C ASP A 112 -5.16 -9.58 -12.72
N PHE A 113 -4.67 -9.42 -13.94
CA PHE A 113 -4.08 -8.14 -14.37
C PHE A 113 -5.10 -7.00 -14.40
N ASP A 114 -4.66 -5.82 -14.00
CA ASP A 114 -5.43 -4.59 -14.10
C ASP A 114 -6.04 -4.40 -15.50
N SER A 115 -7.19 -3.72 -15.59
CA SER A 115 -7.90 -3.48 -16.84
C SER A 115 -7.03 -2.87 -17.95
N ASP A 116 -6.05 -2.04 -17.59
CA ASP A 116 -5.10 -1.40 -18.50
C ASP A 116 -4.09 -2.38 -19.11
N HIS A 117 -3.91 -3.53 -18.47
CA HIS A 117 -2.96 -4.57 -18.87
C HIS A 117 -3.63 -5.87 -19.31
N PHE A 118 -4.96 -5.89 -19.31
CA PHE A 118 -5.76 -7.06 -19.69
C PHE A 118 -5.40 -7.58 -21.10
N GLY A 119 -5.20 -8.88 -21.20
CA GLY A 119 -4.81 -9.56 -22.43
C GLY A 119 -3.31 -9.56 -22.73
N LEU A 120 -2.48 -9.00 -21.85
CA LEU A 120 -1.02 -9.19 -21.90
C LEU A 120 -0.65 -10.54 -21.27
N THR A 121 0.49 -11.10 -21.70
CA THR A 121 1.08 -12.24 -20.97
C THR A 121 2.18 -11.75 -20.03
N PRO A 122 2.49 -12.50 -18.95
CA PRO A 122 3.56 -12.13 -18.02
C PRO A 122 4.90 -11.86 -18.70
N GLU A 123 5.24 -12.61 -19.75
CA GLU A 123 6.48 -12.42 -20.50
C GLU A 123 6.49 -11.08 -21.25
N VAL A 124 5.36 -10.69 -21.85
CA VAL A 124 5.22 -9.39 -22.55
C VAL A 124 5.34 -8.24 -21.56
N VAL A 125 4.73 -8.36 -20.38
CA VAL A 125 4.86 -7.38 -19.30
C VAL A 125 6.32 -7.27 -18.87
N TYR A 126 6.99 -8.39 -18.65
CA TYR A 126 8.40 -8.42 -18.23
C TYR A 126 9.35 -7.80 -19.27
N GLU A 127 9.15 -8.09 -20.56
CA GLU A 127 9.92 -7.47 -21.64
C GLU A 127 9.74 -5.94 -21.68
N ARG A 128 8.50 -5.45 -21.47
CA ARG A 128 8.23 -4.00 -21.37
C ARG A 128 8.96 -3.38 -20.19
N LEU A 129 8.92 -4.01 -19.01
CA LEU A 129 9.63 -3.55 -17.82
C LEU A 129 11.14 -3.45 -18.05
N LEU A 130 11.75 -4.43 -18.72
CA LEU A 130 13.16 -4.36 -19.06
C LEU A 130 13.48 -3.22 -20.04
N ALA A 131 12.60 -2.96 -21.01
CA ALA A 131 12.78 -1.93 -22.05
C ALA A 131 12.58 -0.50 -21.52
N THR A 132 11.68 -0.31 -20.53
CA THR A 132 11.29 1.02 -20.02
C THR A 132 11.83 1.31 -18.63
N ARG A 133 12.77 0.49 -18.14
CA ARG A 133 13.31 0.58 -16.79
C ARG A 133 13.84 2.00 -16.48
N PRO A 134 13.41 2.62 -15.35
CA PRO A 134 13.98 3.87 -14.86
C PRO A 134 15.49 3.77 -14.67
N ARG A 135 16.22 4.79 -15.12
CA ARG A 135 17.69 4.83 -15.01
C ARG A 135 18.17 5.16 -13.60
N VAL A 136 17.35 5.84 -12.83
CA VAL A 136 17.66 6.29 -11.48
C VAL A 136 16.44 6.01 -10.62
N GLU A 137 16.65 5.41 -9.46
CA GLU A 137 15.63 5.17 -8.44
C GLU A 137 15.69 6.29 -7.39
N ASP A 138 14.53 6.79 -6.96
CA ASP A 138 14.39 7.71 -5.83
C ASP A 138 14.19 6.89 -4.56
N LEU A 139 15.30 6.48 -3.95
CA LEU A 139 15.33 5.46 -2.91
C LEU A 139 14.81 5.94 -1.56
N VAL A 140 13.88 5.17 -1.02
CA VAL A 140 13.30 5.29 0.31
C VAL A 140 13.21 3.92 0.97
N VAL A 141 12.77 3.85 2.22
CA VAL A 141 12.28 2.59 2.82
C VAL A 141 10.83 2.41 2.40
N ALA A 142 10.62 1.62 1.36
CA ALA A 142 9.29 1.37 0.81
C ALA A 142 8.60 0.19 1.47
N HIS A 143 7.27 0.21 1.53
CA HIS A 143 6.40 -0.88 1.98
C HIS A 143 6.42 -2.03 0.96
N GLY A 144 6.22 -1.68 -0.30
CA GLY A 144 6.22 -2.58 -1.44
C GLY A 144 4.86 -3.20 -1.79
N ASP A 145 3.83 -2.93 -0.97
CA ASP A 145 2.43 -3.27 -1.19
C ASP A 145 1.57 -2.32 -0.34
N TYR A 146 1.56 -1.01 -0.68
CA TYR A 146 0.98 0.02 0.18
C TYR A 146 -0.44 0.37 -0.23
N THR A 147 -1.42 -0.24 0.44
CA THR A 147 -2.86 -0.06 0.25
C THR A 147 -3.55 0.41 1.53
N SER A 148 -4.80 0.85 1.44
CA SER A 148 -5.64 1.20 2.58
C SER A 148 -5.96 -0.01 3.48
N SER A 149 -5.97 -1.22 2.93
CA SER A 149 -6.13 -2.47 3.69
C SER A 149 -4.94 -2.78 4.60
N ASN A 150 -3.74 -2.29 4.25
CA ASN A 150 -2.49 -2.51 4.98
C ASN A 150 -2.19 -1.43 6.05
N VAL A 151 -3.17 -0.56 6.34
CA VAL A 151 -3.09 0.45 7.40
C VAL A 151 -4.29 0.30 8.35
N LEU A 152 -4.02 -0.06 9.60
CA LEU A 152 -5.05 -0.14 10.65
C LEU A 152 -5.20 1.21 11.34
N VAL A 153 -6.45 1.57 11.70
CA VAL A 153 -6.75 2.82 12.42
C VAL A 153 -7.42 2.49 13.76
N PRO A 154 -6.64 2.38 14.83
CA PRO A 154 -7.19 2.17 16.18
C PRO A 154 -7.91 3.41 16.69
N ALA A 155 -8.74 3.22 17.73
CA ALA A 155 -9.47 4.33 18.37
C ALA A 155 -8.55 5.44 18.93
N SER A 156 -7.27 5.16 19.14
CA SER A 156 -6.25 6.17 19.48
C SER A 156 -5.97 7.17 18.36
N GLY A 157 -6.34 6.83 17.11
CA GLY A 157 -6.13 7.65 15.93
C GLY A 157 -4.71 7.56 15.32
N GLU A 158 -3.79 6.82 15.93
CA GLU A 158 -2.44 6.61 15.38
C GLU A 158 -2.46 5.42 14.41
N PRO A 159 -2.24 5.62 13.09
CA PRO A 159 -2.32 4.55 12.11
C PRO A 159 -1.16 3.56 12.28
N ILE A 160 -1.43 2.28 12.08
CA ILE A 160 -0.51 1.16 12.26
C ILE A 160 -0.33 0.43 10.93
N ILE A 161 0.91 0.30 10.49
CA ILE A 161 1.28 -0.40 9.25
C ILE A 161 1.35 -1.90 9.52
N ILE A 162 0.72 -2.68 8.62
CA ILE A 162 0.76 -4.15 8.66
C ILE A 162 1.22 -4.69 7.31
N ASP A 163 1.41 -5.98 7.24
CA ASP A 163 1.71 -6.76 6.02
C ASP A 163 2.87 -6.20 5.18
N VAL A 164 4.07 -6.32 5.72
CA VAL A 164 5.32 -5.79 5.16
C VAL A 164 6.25 -6.85 4.54
N PRO A 165 5.77 -7.89 3.82
CA PRO A 165 6.65 -8.93 3.26
C PRO A 165 7.58 -8.39 2.17
N ALA A 166 7.19 -7.32 1.50
CA ALA A 166 7.92 -6.68 0.41
C ALA A 166 8.74 -5.45 0.84
N LEU A 167 8.70 -5.07 2.15
CA LEU A 167 9.42 -3.90 2.67
C LEU A 167 10.92 -3.97 2.37
N GLY A 168 11.47 -2.87 1.89
CA GLY A 168 12.90 -2.75 1.61
C GLY A 168 13.28 -1.38 1.05
N VAL A 169 14.58 -1.18 0.81
CA VAL A 169 15.04 0.02 0.11
C VAL A 169 14.65 -0.08 -1.35
N ALA A 170 13.74 0.78 -1.81
CA ALA A 170 13.20 0.78 -3.17
C ALA A 170 12.90 2.20 -3.64
N ASP A 171 12.53 2.34 -4.92
CA ASP A 171 12.01 3.59 -5.44
C ASP A 171 10.66 3.92 -4.78
N ARG A 172 10.46 5.18 -4.34
CA ARG A 172 9.20 5.62 -3.74
C ARG A 172 7.98 5.41 -4.63
N TYR A 173 8.16 5.41 -5.95
CA TYR A 173 7.08 5.20 -6.90
C TYR A 173 6.48 3.80 -6.85
N ARG A 174 7.17 2.84 -6.24
CA ARG A 174 6.59 1.53 -5.97
C ARG A 174 5.36 1.64 -5.06
N ASP A 175 5.46 2.40 -3.98
CA ASP A 175 4.34 2.59 -3.06
C ASP A 175 3.34 3.64 -3.59
N LEU A 176 3.83 4.69 -4.25
CA LEU A 176 2.95 5.73 -4.81
C LEU A 176 2.02 5.17 -5.90
N ALA A 177 2.50 4.26 -6.73
CA ALA A 177 1.72 3.65 -7.80
C ALA A 177 0.60 2.75 -7.25
N ILE A 178 0.91 1.94 -6.25
CA ILE A 178 -0.06 1.06 -5.58
C ILE A 178 -1.09 1.90 -4.83
N ALA A 179 -0.64 2.88 -4.02
CA ALA A 179 -1.55 3.78 -3.30
C ALA A 179 -2.47 4.59 -4.24
N HIS A 180 -1.96 5.01 -5.41
CA HIS A 180 -2.78 5.70 -6.40
C HIS A 180 -3.89 4.81 -6.95
N ARG A 181 -3.57 3.54 -7.29
CA ARG A 181 -4.55 2.56 -7.76
C ARG A 181 -5.63 2.35 -6.69
N ASP A 182 -5.24 1.93 -5.50
CA ASP A 182 -6.11 1.67 -4.35
C ASP A 182 -7.06 2.87 -4.07
N LEU A 183 -6.50 4.07 -3.94
CA LEU A 183 -7.30 5.26 -3.66
C LEU A 183 -8.23 5.66 -4.81
N SER A 184 -7.81 5.46 -6.06
CA SER A 184 -8.61 5.85 -7.22
C SER A 184 -9.79 4.91 -7.44
N GLU A 185 -9.60 3.61 -7.19
CA GLU A 185 -10.61 2.57 -7.37
C GLU A 185 -11.62 2.57 -6.23
N ASP A 186 -11.15 2.65 -4.97
CA ASP A 186 -11.99 2.42 -3.79
C ASP A 186 -12.50 3.72 -3.13
N HIS A 187 -11.78 4.84 -3.29
CA HIS A 187 -12.06 6.08 -2.54
C HIS A 187 -12.25 7.32 -3.42
N GLY A 188 -11.93 7.23 -4.70
CA GLY A 188 -12.11 8.30 -5.69
C GLY A 188 -11.05 9.41 -5.65
N PRO A 189 -11.13 10.39 -6.59
CA PRO A 189 -10.07 11.38 -6.83
C PRO A 189 -9.72 12.27 -5.64
N ALA A 190 -10.69 12.60 -4.79
CA ALA A 190 -10.46 13.44 -3.61
C ALA A 190 -9.52 12.76 -2.58
N ALA A 191 -9.53 11.43 -2.52
CA ALA A 191 -8.63 10.68 -1.65
C ALA A 191 -7.18 10.80 -2.13
N TRP A 192 -6.94 10.71 -3.44
CA TRP A 192 -5.61 10.91 -3.99
C TRP A 192 -5.07 12.33 -3.79
N GLU A 193 -5.92 13.36 -3.95
CA GLU A 193 -5.53 14.75 -3.66
C GLU A 193 -5.18 14.92 -2.17
N GLY A 194 -5.97 14.36 -1.26
CA GLY A 194 -5.69 14.33 0.17
C GLY A 194 -4.36 13.63 0.49
N PHE A 195 -4.10 12.49 -0.16
CA PHE A 195 -2.85 11.76 -0.05
C PHE A 195 -1.65 12.61 -0.46
N LEU A 196 -1.66 13.18 -1.67
CA LEU A 196 -0.55 13.99 -2.17
C LEU A 196 -0.25 15.19 -1.27
N SER A 197 -1.30 15.85 -0.79
CA SER A 197 -1.17 16.98 0.13
C SER A 197 -0.49 16.58 1.44
N ALA A 198 -0.86 15.43 1.99
CA ALA A 198 -0.36 14.95 3.28
C ALA A 198 1.02 14.28 3.17
N TYR A 199 1.27 13.57 2.07
CA TYR A 199 2.58 13.00 1.76
C TYR A 199 3.61 14.09 1.48
N ALA A 200 3.16 15.27 1.02
CA ALA A 200 3.99 16.45 0.76
C ALA A 200 5.12 16.18 -0.26
N LEU A 201 4.77 15.56 -1.38
CA LEU A 201 5.70 15.41 -2.49
C LEU A 201 6.08 16.80 -3.01
N VAL A 202 7.37 17.09 -3.04
CA VAL A 202 7.88 18.42 -3.46
C VAL A 202 7.82 18.57 -4.98
N ASP A 203 8.15 17.48 -5.69
CA ASP A 203 8.17 17.44 -7.14
C ASP A 203 6.81 17.03 -7.71
N ARG A 204 6.60 17.30 -9.01
CA ARG A 204 5.43 16.76 -9.70
C ARG A 204 5.54 15.24 -9.82
N ILE A 205 4.40 14.57 -9.79
CA ILE A 205 4.32 13.13 -10.09
C ILE A 205 4.95 12.85 -11.46
N ASP A 206 5.82 11.85 -11.50
CA ASP A 206 6.38 11.29 -12.71
C ASP A 206 5.45 10.16 -13.19
N GLU A 207 4.61 10.49 -14.18
CA GLU A 207 3.59 9.57 -14.70
C GLU A 207 4.22 8.34 -15.38
N GLU A 208 5.41 8.47 -15.96
CA GLU A 208 6.11 7.33 -16.57
C GLU A 208 6.55 6.33 -15.49
N ARG A 209 7.03 6.83 -14.35
CA ARG A 209 7.36 5.97 -13.21
C ARG A 209 6.12 5.37 -12.57
N MET A 210 5.03 6.13 -12.41
CA MET A 210 3.75 5.59 -11.92
C MET A 210 3.30 4.41 -12.76
N HIS A 211 3.28 4.58 -14.09
CA HIS A 211 2.91 3.51 -15.00
C HIS A 211 3.89 2.31 -14.93
N TYR A 212 5.19 2.58 -14.84
CA TYR A 212 6.20 1.52 -14.72
C TYR A 212 5.98 0.64 -13.49
N TYR A 213 5.74 1.25 -12.32
CA TYR A 213 5.58 0.50 -11.07
C TYR A 213 4.21 -0.17 -10.96
N ARG A 214 3.15 0.36 -11.59
CA ARG A 214 1.89 -0.36 -11.75
C ARG A 214 2.06 -1.61 -12.62
N LEU A 215 2.79 -1.48 -13.74
CA LEU A 215 3.09 -2.62 -14.59
C LEU A 215 3.96 -3.68 -13.89
N LEU A 216 4.88 -3.24 -13.01
CA LEU A 216 5.73 -4.16 -12.22
C LEU A 216 4.90 -4.95 -11.20
N ASP A 217 3.89 -4.33 -10.61
CA ASP A 217 3.01 -4.95 -9.62
C ASP A 217 2.28 -6.18 -10.16
N GLU A 218 1.94 -6.19 -11.46
CA GLU A 218 1.31 -7.34 -12.13
C GLU A 218 2.13 -8.65 -12.06
N LEU A 219 3.40 -8.58 -11.75
CA LEU A 219 4.31 -9.72 -11.73
C LEU A 219 4.74 -10.14 -10.32
N LEU A 220 4.22 -9.48 -9.26
CA LEU A 220 4.65 -9.68 -7.88
C LEU A 220 3.60 -10.35 -7.02
#